data_e7adeb434606df94dcb0e8eff37782bf
#
_entry.id   e7adeb434606df94dcb0e8eff37782bf
#
_cell.length_a   1.000
_cell.length_b   1.000
_cell.length_c   1.000
_cell.angle_alpha   90.00
_cell.angle_beta   90.00
_cell.angle_gamma   90.00
#
_symmetry.space_group_name_H-M   'P 1'
#
loop_
_entity.id
_entity.type
_entity.pdbx_description
1 polymer ?
#
loop_
_entity_poly.entity_id
_entity_poly.type
_entity_poly.pdbx_seq_one_letter_code
_entity_poly.pdbx_strand_id
1 'polypeptide(L)'
;VVYESSPYFAGTGSDSAQYFWNVRQELDADPSERAKMPPIQRRGKRPVISNSQTRAWVPYGFIVVHSSAPGTGLSQGCPTVGTRIEALAPKAVIDWLNGRAKGFTTPDGNEEVKAFWSTGRVGMIGTSYNGTIPFAAATTGVKGLEAIIPVSPNNSYYHYYRSNGLVRSPGGYLGEDVDVLYDFIHSNPDNCEYCDSVYKRSVMQARHDRRSGDYNEFWAERDLMNYVDDFRAATLMAHRFNDWNVMISQ
;
A
#
# COMPACT_ATOMS: atom_id res chain seq x y z
N VAL A 1 0.69 -21.07 -3.34
CA VAL A 1 0.16 -20.15 -2.31
C VAL A 1 -0.41 -18.93 -3.01
N VAL A 2 -1.60 -18.48 -2.61
CA VAL A 2 -2.15 -17.17 -2.98
C VAL A 2 -1.92 -16.22 -1.80
N TYR A 3 -1.28 -15.10 -2.06
CA TYR A 3 -0.90 -14.14 -1.04
C TYR A 3 -1.50 -12.77 -1.32
N GLU A 4 -2.12 -12.18 -0.32
CA GLU A 4 -2.62 -10.81 -0.34
C GLU A 4 -2.03 -10.02 0.83
N SER A 5 -1.44 -8.86 0.53
CA SER A 5 -1.00 -7.89 1.53
C SER A 5 -1.86 -6.63 1.43
N SER A 6 -2.20 -6.04 2.56
CA SER A 6 -3.15 -4.92 2.56
C SER A 6 -2.90 -3.95 3.72
N PRO A 7 -3.05 -2.64 3.50
CA PRO A 7 -3.10 -1.67 4.58
C PRO A 7 -4.47 -1.60 5.26
N TYR A 8 -5.49 -2.33 4.75
CA TYR A 8 -6.88 -2.17 5.16
C TYR A 8 -7.40 -3.26 6.10
N PHE A 9 -6.70 -4.37 6.27
CA PHE A 9 -7.21 -5.53 7.03
C PHE A 9 -7.57 -5.21 8.47
N ALA A 10 -6.81 -4.37 9.14
CA ALA A 10 -7.10 -3.97 10.52
C ALA A 10 -8.15 -2.85 10.65
N GLY A 11 -8.72 -2.43 9.54
CA GLY A 11 -9.63 -1.30 9.45
C GLY A 11 -8.92 -0.04 8.97
N THR A 12 -9.72 0.91 8.54
CA THR A 12 -9.29 2.21 8.06
C THR A 12 -9.80 3.31 8.99
N GLY A 13 -9.34 4.51 8.81
CA GLY A 13 -9.91 5.69 9.45
C GLY A 13 -11.41 5.86 9.11
N SER A 14 -12.09 6.71 9.85
CA SER A 14 -13.49 7.00 9.57
C SER A 14 -13.61 7.63 8.19
N ASP A 15 -14.56 7.14 7.44
CA ASP A 15 -14.85 7.70 6.16
C ASP A 15 -15.86 8.85 6.27
N SER A 16 -15.55 9.90 5.58
CA SER A 16 -16.53 10.82 5.06
C SER A 16 -16.65 10.57 3.56
N ALA A 17 -16.76 9.32 3.17
CA ALA A 17 -16.70 8.77 1.81
C ALA A 17 -17.58 9.47 0.76
N GLN A 18 -18.29 10.48 1.15
CA GLN A 18 -19.15 11.29 0.32
C GLN A 18 -18.43 12.16 -0.71
N TYR A 19 -17.09 12.17 -0.69
CA TYR A 19 -16.27 13.06 -1.53
C TYR A 19 -15.60 12.38 -2.71
N PHE A 20 -15.89 11.13 -2.99
CA PHE A 20 -15.28 10.38 -4.08
C PHE A 20 -15.27 11.08 -5.44
N TRP A 21 -16.27 11.91 -5.67
CA TRP A 21 -16.49 12.54 -6.96
C TRP A 21 -15.95 13.97 -7.05
N ASN A 22 -15.43 14.50 -5.96
CA ASN A 22 -14.93 15.86 -5.88
C ASN A 22 -13.42 15.92 -6.12
N VAL A 23 -13.01 15.58 -7.33
CA VAL A 23 -11.62 15.78 -7.74
C VAL A 23 -11.36 17.28 -7.90
N ARG A 24 -10.43 17.79 -7.11
CA ARG A 24 -9.92 19.16 -7.25
C ARG A 24 -8.58 19.13 -7.97
N GLN A 25 -8.33 20.17 -8.74
CA GLN A 25 -7.03 20.40 -9.37
C GLN A 25 -6.64 21.87 -9.13
N GLU A 26 -5.46 22.06 -8.60
CA GLU A 26 -4.97 23.36 -8.20
C GLU A 26 -3.59 23.58 -8.81
N LEU A 27 -3.39 24.75 -9.41
CA LEU A 27 -2.09 25.24 -9.84
C LEU A 27 -1.55 26.15 -8.72
N ASP A 28 -0.26 26.05 -8.42
CA ASP A 28 0.39 26.83 -7.35
C ASP A 28 -0.37 26.75 -6.00
N ALA A 29 -0.80 25.53 -5.66
CA ALA A 29 -1.59 25.29 -4.45
C ALA A 29 -0.85 25.76 -3.20
N ASP A 30 -1.53 26.54 -2.35
CA ASP A 30 -0.99 26.89 -1.04
C ASP A 30 -0.96 25.64 -0.15
N PRO A 31 0.20 25.22 0.37
CA PRO A 31 0.29 24.07 1.26
C PRO A 31 -0.56 24.15 2.53
N SER A 32 -0.87 25.37 2.97
CA SER A 32 -1.69 25.63 4.17
C SER A 32 -3.20 25.62 3.86
N GLU A 33 -3.60 25.87 2.62
CA GLU A 33 -4.99 25.85 2.20
C GLU A 33 -5.41 24.44 1.80
N ARG A 34 -6.01 23.74 2.74
CA ARG A 34 -6.47 22.37 2.54
C ARG A 34 -7.93 22.22 2.91
N ALA A 35 -8.61 21.31 2.23
CA ALA A 35 -9.98 20.96 2.60
C ALA A 35 -10.01 20.48 4.06
N LYS A 36 -10.97 20.98 4.83
CA LYS A 36 -11.15 20.54 6.21
C LYS A 36 -11.69 19.13 6.20
N MET A 37 -10.82 18.17 6.47
CA MET A 37 -11.22 16.78 6.67
C MET A 37 -11.66 16.59 8.12
N PRO A 38 -12.71 15.82 8.40
CA PRO A 38 -13.04 15.43 9.76
C PRO A 38 -11.88 14.61 10.34
N PRO A 39 -11.66 14.66 11.67
CA PRO A 39 -10.62 13.88 12.32
C PRO A 39 -10.76 12.38 11.98
N ILE A 40 -9.70 11.78 11.50
CA ILE A 40 -9.67 10.35 11.23
C ILE A 40 -9.55 9.59 12.55
N GLN A 41 -10.55 8.77 12.86
CA GLN A 41 -10.51 7.89 14.02
C GLN A 41 -9.73 6.63 13.66
N ARG A 42 -8.60 6.43 14.31
CA ARG A 42 -7.80 5.23 14.16
C ARG A 42 -8.45 4.06 14.90
N ARG A 43 -8.61 2.95 14.22
CA ARG A 43 -9.20 1.73 14.76
C ARG A 43 -8.07 0.79 15.17
N GLY A 44 -8.22 0.17 16.32
CA GLY A 44 -7.15 -0.57 16.95
C GLY A 44 -6.66 -1.83 16.25
N LYS A 45 -5.82 -2.54 16.93
CA LYS A 45 -5.10 -3.74 16.54
C LYS A 45 -6.05 -4.93 16.46
N ARG A 46 -6.51 -5.30 15.31
CA ARG A 46 -7.16 -6.60 15.12
C ARG A 46 -6.50 -7.33 13.96
N PRO A 47 -6.02 -8.55 14.16
CA PRO A 47 -5.70 -9.40 13.04
C PRO A 47 -7.00 -9.68 12.30
N VAL A 48 -7.08 -9.29 11.04
CA VAL A 48 -8.25 -9.54 10.21
C VAL A 48 -7.82 -10.42 9.06
N ILE A 49 -8.44 -11.58 8.98
CA ILE A 49 -8.31 -12.46 7.82
C ILE A 49 -9.41 -12.05 6.84
N SER A 50 -9.01 -11.61 5.66
CA SER A 50 -9.95 -11.30 4.59
C SER A 50 -10.63 -12.57 4.08
N ASN A 51 -11.93 -12.47 3.83
CA ASN A 51 -12.67 -13.57 3.24
C ASN A 51 -12.61 -13.59 1.70
N SER A 52 -12.15 -12.53 1.06
CA SER A 52 -12.20 -12.38 -0.39
C SER A 52 -11.43 -13.46 -1.12
N GLN A 53 -10.16 -13.59 -0.84
CA GLN A 53 -9.29 -14.58 -1.47
C GLN A 53 -9.54 -15.99 -0.93
N THR A 54 -9.88 -16.10 0.35
CA THR A 54 -10.16 -17.40 1.01
C THR A 54 -11.31 -18.12 0.33
N ARG A 55 -12.42 -17.42 0.08
CA ARG A 55 -13.59 -18.00 -0.60
C ARG A 55 -13.31 -18.41 -2.04
N ALA A 56 -12.49 -17.65 -2.74
CA ALA A 56 -12.18 -17.87 -4.14
C ALA A 56 -11.19 -19.03 -4.35
N TRP A 57 -10.19 -19.17 -3.48
CA TRP A 57 -9.05 -20.03 -3.77
C TRP A 57 -8.94 -21.30 -2.92
N VAL A 58 -9.35 -21.24 -1.64
CA VAL A 58 -9.25 -22.41 -0.75
C VAL A 58 -10.05 -23.61 -1.26
N PRO A 59 -11.27 -23.47 -1.80
CA PRO A 59 -12.02 -24.61 -2.35
C PRO A 59 -11.33 -25.32 -3.51
N TYR A 60 -10.37 -24.66 -4.16
CA TYR A 60 -9.58 -25.24 -5.27
C TYR A 60 -8.21 -25.77 -4.83
N GLY A 61 -8.00 -25.93 -3.51
CA GLY A 61 -6.78 -26.54 -2.96
C GLY A 61 -5.60 -25.56 -2.80
N PHE A 62 -5.85 -24.25 -2.90
CA PHE A 62 -4.80 -23.25 -2.63
C PHE A 62 -4.75 -22.88 -1.15
N ILE A 63 -3.56 -22.63 -0.66
CA ILE A 63 -3.34 -21.99 0.64
C ILE A 63 -3.42 -20.47 0.41
N VAL A 64 -4.15 -19.77 1.26
CA VAL A 64 -4.25 -18.32 1.23
C VAL A 64 -3.51 -17.73 2.43
N VAL A 65 -2.65 -16.76 2.16
CA VAL A 65 -1.86 -16.04 3.16
C VAL A 65 -2.22 -14.55 3.10
N HIS A 66 -2.40 -13.94 4.27
CA HIS A 66 -2.64 -12.51 4.39
C HIS A 66 -1.58 -11.85 5.27
N SER A 67 -1.19 -10.63 4.94
CA SER A 67 -0.37 -9.79 5.81
C SER A 67 -0.89 -8.36 5.86
N SER A 68 -0.74 -7.71 7.00
CA SER A 68 -0.94 -6.27 7.13
C SER A 68 0.29 -5.52 6.64
N ALA A 69 0.10 -4.44 5.88
CA ALA A 69 1.19 -3.56 5.47
C ALA A 69 1.88 -2.91 6.68
N PRO A 70 3.14 -2.47 6.54
CA PRO A 70 3.87 -1.82 7.64
C PRO A 70 3.08 -0.67 8.27
N GLY A 71 3.08 -0.61 9.60
CA GLY A 71 2.37 0.41 10.39
C GLY A 71 0.86 0.22 10.48
N THR A 72 0.30 -0.87 9.94
CA THR A 72 -1.12 -1.17 10.00
C THR A 72 -1.40 -2.42 10.82
N GLY A 73 -2.54 -2.46 11.52
CA GLY A 73 -2.91 -3.58 12.36
C GLY A 73 -1.85 -3.89 13.41
N LEU A 74 -1.36 -5.13 13.43
CA LEU A 74 -0.28 -5.57 14.30
C LEU A 74 1.11 -5.41 13.67
N SER A 75 1.20 -4.97 12.42
CA SER A 75 2.49 -4.77 11.77
C SER A 75 3.22 -3.56 12.35
N GLN A 76 4.50 -3.76 12.65
CA GLN A 76 5.38 -2.72 13.15
C GLN A 76 5.76 -1.72 12.05
N GLY A 77 6.46 -0.64 12.44
CA GLY A 77 6.87 0.43 11.55
C GLY A 77 5.81 1.50 11.35
N CYS A 78 6.05 2.37 10.39
CA CYS A 78 5.14 3.44 9.99
C CYS A 78 4.60 3.18 8.59
N PRO A 79 3.32 3.50 8.30
CA PRO A 79 2.85 3.51 6.93
C PRO A 79 3.64 4.52 6.11
N THR A 80 4.07 4.15 4.93
CA THR A 80 4.92 5.04 4.11
C THR A 80 4.26 5.50 2.82
N VAL A 81 3.16 4.89 2.47
CA VAL A 81 2.39 5.14 1.24
C VAL A 81 3.28 5.07 -0.01
N GLY A 82 3.54 3.85 -0.44
CA GLY A 82 4.16 3.56 -1.73
C GLY A 82 5.68 3.58 -1.77
N THR A 83 6.37 3.69 -0.63
CA THR A 83 7.84 3.61 -0.64
C THR A 83 8.36 2.18 -0.80
N ARG A 84 9.68 2.07 -0.99
CA ARG A 84 10.37 0.78 -1.10
C ARG A 84 10.12 -0.17 0.10
N ILE A 85 9.84 0.36 1.28
CA ILE A 85 9.52 -0.44 2.47
C ILE A 85 8.28 -1.30 2.24
N GLU A 86 7.28 -0.77 1.55
CA GLU A 86 6.05 -1.50 1.23
C GLU A 86 6.25 -2.58 0.14
N ALA A 87 7.31 -2.48 -0.63
CA ALA A 87 7.75 -3.55 -1.54
C ALA A 87 8.53 -4.66 -0.80
N LEU A 88 9.34 -4.28 0.18
CA LEU A 88 10.18 -5.20 0.94
C LEU A 88 9.39 -6.02 1.96
N ALA A 89 8.30 -5.51 2.51
CA ALA A 89 7.48 -6.25 3.47
C ALA A 89 6.86 -7.52 2.85
N PRO A 90 6.14 -7.47 1.72
CA PRO A 90 5.66 -8.69 1.06
C PRO A 90 6.82 -9.57 0.55
N LYS A 91 7.95 -8.99 0.14
CA LYS A 91 9.16 -9.76 -0.18
C LYS A 91 9.59 -10.64 1.00
N ALA A 92 9.61 -10.10 2.21
CA ALA A 92 10.01 -10.86 3.40
C ALA A 92 9.05 -12.04 3.66
N VAL A 93 7.75 -11.86 3.46
CA VAL A 93 6.76 -12.94 3.56
C VAL A 93 7.00 -14.02 2.49
N ILE A 94 7.28 -13.62 1.24
CA ILE A 94 7.60 -14.57 0.17
C ILE A 94 8.90 -15.31 0.47
N ASP A 95 9.90 -14.63 1.03
CA ASP A 95 11.14 -15.26 1.46
C ASP A 95 10.90 -16.27 2.59
N TRP A 96 10.03 -15.97 3.55
CA TRP A 96 9.61 -16.90 4.59
C TRP A 96 8.88 -18.13 4.01
N LEU A 97 7.94 -17.92 3.08
CA LEU A 97 7.24 -19.00 2.38
C LEU A 97 8.17 -19.93 1.59
N ASN A 98 9.37 -19.46 1.31
CA ASN A 98 10.44 -20.17 0.60
C ASN A 98 11.58 -20.64 1.53
N GLY A 99 11.45 -20.46 2.84
CA GLY A 99 12.47 -20.85 3.83
C GLY A 99 13.74 -20.00 3.84
N ARG A 100 13.71 -18.82 3.20
CA ARG A 100 14.84 -17.87 3.16
C ARG A 100 14.81 -16.81 4.25
N ALA A 101 13.65 -16.63 4.89
CA ALA A 101 13.49 -15.75 6.04
C ALA A 101 12.87 -16.52 7.22
N LYS A 102 13.11 -16.03 8.42
CA LYS A 102 12.48 -16.55 9.64
C LYS A 102 11.14 -15.89 9.89
N GLY A 103 10.17 -16.65 10.37
CA GLY A 103 8.91 -16.18 10.92
C GLY A 103 8.76 -16.65 12.35
N PHE A 104 8.01 -15.92 13.17
CA PHE A 104 7.78 -16.22 14.57
C PHE A 104 6.29 -16.13 14.89
N THR A 105 5.87 -16.79 15.96
CA THR A 105 4.46 -16.79 16.42
C THR A 105 4.02 -15.43 16.97
N THR A 106 4.96 -14.64 17.48
CA THR A 106 4.72 -13.27 17.99
C THR A 106 5.87 -12.34 17.60
N PRO A 107 5.66 -11.03 17.56
CA PRO A 107 6.70 -10.06 17.22
C PRO A 107 7.95 -10.13 18.10
N ASP A 108 7.77 -10.45 19.39
CA ASP A 108 8.82 -10.53 20.41
C ASP A 108 9.13 -11.99 20.80
N GLY A 109 8.57 -12.95 20.07
CA GLY A 109 8.67 -14.36 20.40
C GLY A 109 9.92 -15.03 19.85
N ASN A 110 10.30 -16.14 20.48
CA ASN A 110 11.43 -16.97 20.07
C ASN A 110 10.98 -18.26 19.35
N GLU A 111 9.69 -18.51 19.27
CA GLU A 111 9.14 -19.70 18.62
C GLU A 111 9.08 -19.48 17.11
N GLU A 112 10.03 -20.10 16.40
CA GLU A 112 10.11 -20.02 14.94
C GLU A 112 8.99 -20.85 14.27
N VAL A 113 8.32 -20.25 13.31
CA VAL A 113 7.34 -20.90 12.46
C VAL A 113 7.89 -21.07 11.06
N LYS A 114 7.87 -22.30 10.57
CA LYS A 114 8.31 -22.63 9.20
C LYS A 114 7.11 -22.98 8.32
N ALA A 115 7.11 -22.43 7.12
CA ALA A 115 6.08 -22.71 6.12
C ALA A 115 6.33 -24.05 5.40
N PHE A 116 6.49 -25.16 6.13
CA PHE A 116 6.82 -26.49 5.59
C PHE A 116 5.77 -27.00 4.60
N TRP A 117 4.58 -26.48 4.66
CA TRP A 117 3.47 -26.76 3.76
C TRP A 117 3.52 -25.96 2.44
N SER A 118 4.39 -24.97 2.33
CA SER A 118 4.52 -24.13 1.13
C SER A 118 5.34 -24.83 0.05
N THR A 119 4.90 -24.76 -1.19
CA THR A 119 5.67 -25.21 -2.35
C THR A 119 6.72 -24.20 -2.80
N GLY A 120 6.79 -23.04 -2.15
CA GLY A 120 7.63 -21.91 -2.56
C GLY A 120 7.09 -21.10 -3.74
N ARG A 121 6.04 -21.58 -4.42
CA ARG A 121 5.40 -20.85 -5.52
C ARG A 121 4.29 -19.96 -4.98
N VAL A 122 4.42 -18.65 -5.19
CA VAL A 122 3.50 -17.64 -4.67
C VAL A 122 2.89 -16.86 -5.84
N GLY A 123 1.57 -16.72 -5.82
CA GLY A 123 0.85 -15.76 -6.65
C GLY A 123 0.28 -14.67 -5.76
N MET A 124 0.34 -13.41 -6.19
CA MET A 124 -0.30 -12.31 -5.47
C MET A 124 -1.44 -11.71 -6.30
N ILE A 125 -2.50 -11.32 -5.60
CA ILE A 125 -3.68 -10.69 -6.22
C ILE A 125 -4.21 -9.61 -5.29
N GLY A 126 -4.74 -8.54 -5.86
CA GLY A 126 -5.42 -7.50 -5.10
C GLY A 126 -5.92 -6.38 -5.98
N THR A 127 -6.78 -5.53 -5.41
CA THR A 127 -7.41 -4.41 -6.11
C THR A 127 -6.98 -3.10 -5.48
N SER A 128 -6.77 -2.06 -6.30
CA SER A 128 -6.41 -0.71 -5.84
C SER A 128 -5.06 -0.75 -5.10
N TYR A 129 -4.95 -0.25 -3.88
CA TYR A 129 -3.73 -0.33 -3.08
C TYR A 129 -3.26 -1.79 -2.90
N ASN A 130 -4.20 -2.74 -2.69
CA ASN A 130 -3.86 -4.16 -2.63
C ASN A 130 -3.36 -4.70 -3.99
N GLY A 131 -3.68 -4.04 -5.10
CA GLY A 131 -3.12 -4.32 -6.43
C GLY A 131 -1.75 -3.66 -6.65
N THR A 132 -1.51 -2.52 -6.03
CA THR A 132 -0.20 -1.86 -6.02
C THR A 132 0.87 -2.68 -5.31
N ILE A 133 0.53 -3.31 -4.19
CA ILE A 133 1.49 -4.11 -3.39
C ILE A 133 2.06 -5.32 -4.16
N PRO A 134 1.27 -6.14 -4.88
CA PRO A 134 1.81 -7.18 -5.75
C PRO A 134 2.79 -6.65 -6.79
N PHE A 135 2.46 -5.53 -7.42
CA PHE A 135 3.34 -4.89 -8.38
C PHE A 135 4.64 -4.44 -7.69
N ALA A 136 4.54 -3.76 -6.55
CA ALA A 136 5.70 -3.36 -5.75
C ALA A 136 6.57 -4.56 -5.32
N ALA A 137 5.97 -5.66 -4.89
CA ALA A 137 6.69 -6.89 -4.55
C ALA A 137 7.47 -7.43 -5.76
N ALA A 138 6.85 -7.43 -6.94
CA ALA A 138 7.48 -7.92 -8.17
C ALA A 138 8.69 -7.08 -8.59
N THR A 139 8.70 -5.76 -8.32
CA THR A 139 9.87 -4.89 -8.59
C THR A 139 11.08 -5.24 -7.73
N THR A 140 10.94 -6.08 -6.70
CA THR A 140 12.06 -6.56 -5.88
C THR A 140 12.83 -7.72 -6.51
N GLY A 141 12.32 -8.30 -7.58
CA GLY A 141 12.89 -9.52 -8.18
C GLY A 141 12.82 -10.74 -7.27
N VAL A 142 11.95 -10.75 -6.25
CA VAL A 142 11.89 -11.82 -5.25
C VAL A 142 11.64 -13.18 -5.89
N LYS A 143 12.50 -14.13 -5.61
CA LYS A 143 12.36 -15.52 -6.10
C LYS A 143 11.15 -16.19 -5.47
N GLY A 144 10.39 -16.92 -6.27
CA GLY A 144 9.18 -17.62 -5.82
C GLY A 144 7.90 -16.81 -6.00
N LEU A 145 7.98 -15.53 -6.36
CA LEU A 145 6.83 -14.79 -6.86
C LEU A 145 6.64 -15.13 -8.34
N GLU A 146 5.73 -16.06 -8.64
CA GLU A 146 5.53 -16.61 -9.98
C GLU A 146 4.57 -15.77 -10.82
N ALA A 147 3.50 -15.26 -10.19
CA ALA A 147 2.48 -14.49 -10.89
C ALA A 147 1.87 -13.41 -10.01
N ILE A 148 1.44 -12.33 -10.66
CA ILE A 148 0.65 -11.29 -10.01
C ILE A 148 -0.59 -10.95 -10.83
N ILE A 149 -1.67 -10.61 -10.13
CA ILE A 149 -2.92 -10.11 -10.73
C ILE A 149 -3.25 -8.77 -10.07
N PRO A 150 -2.57 -7.69 -10.47
CA PRO A 150 -2.89 -6.35 -9.99
C PRO A 150 -4.15 -5.83 -10.70
N VAL A 151 -5.19 -5.52 -9.93
CA VAL A 151 -6.42 -4.92 -10.44
C VAL A 151 -6.44 -3.45 -10.06
N SER A 152 -6.49 -2.57 -11.05
CA SER A 152 -6.41 -1.11 -10.89
C SER A 152 -5.26 -0.69 -9.94
N PRO A 153 -4.02 -1.13 -10.19
CA PRO A 153 -2.90 -0.76 -9.33
C PRO A 153 -2.53 0.71 -9.52
N ASN A 154 -2.10 1.35 -8.44
CA ASN A 154 -1.45 2.65 -8.51
C ASN A 154 0.07 2.47 -8.62
N ASN A 155 0.61 2.65 -9.81
CA ASN A 155 2.05 2.46 -10.05
C ASN A 155 2.89 3.70 -9.75
N SER A 156 2.26 4.88 -9.68
CA SER A 156 2.93 6.13 -9.33
C SER A 156 2.01 7.03 -8.49
N TYR A 157 2.42 7.29 -7.27
CA TYR A 157 1.68 8.22 -6.41
C TYR A 157 1.79 9.67 -6.87
N TYR A 158 2.81 10.01 -7.67
CA TYR A 158 2.86 11.30 -8.33
C TYR A 158 1.66 11.50 -9.23
N HIS A 159 1.41 10.57 -10.13
CA HIS A 159 0.25 10.66 -11.04
C HIS A 159 -1.10 10.55 -10.34
N TYR A 160 -1.11 10.04 -9.12
CA TYR A 160 -2.31 9.97 -8.29
C TYR A 160 -2.67 11.32 -7.65
N TYR A 161 -1.68 12.08 -7.19
CA TYR A 161 -1.84 13.33 -6.45
C TYR A 161 -1.36 14.57 -7.20
N ARG A 162 -0.67 14.40 -8.31
CA ARG A 162 -0.09 15.48 -9.13
C ARG A 162 -0.34 15.22 -10.61
N SER A 163 -0.25 16.28 -11.39
CA SER A 163 -0.33 16.20 -12.84
C SER A 163 0.41 17.39 -13.45
N ASN A 164 1.71 17.23 -13.71
CA ASN A 164 2.55 18.24 -14.35
C ASN A 164 2.44 19.63 -13.70
N GLY A 165 2.67 19.71 -12.40
CA GLY A 165 2.56 20.95 -11.60
C GLY A 165 1.16 21.25 -11.06
N LEU A 166 0.14 20.50 -11.46
CA LEU A 166 -1.19 20.58 -10.84
C LEU A 166 -1.26 19.65 -9.63
N VAL A 167 -1.73 20.17 -8.52
CA VAL A 167 -2.13 19.35 -7.37
C VAL A 167 -3.50 18.75 -7.66
N ARG A 168 -3.57 17.44 -7.74
CA ARG A 168 -4.82 16.68 -7.85
C ARG A 168 -5.24 16.21 -6.48
N SER A 169 -6.45 16.57 -6.10
CA SER A 169 -7.03 16.11 -4.85
C SER A 169 -8.16 15.14 -5.18
N PRO A 170 -7.91 13.82 -5.11
CA PRO A 170 -8.96 12.83 -5.40
C PRO A 170 -10.12 12.86 -4.39
N GLY A 171 -9.94 13.56 -3.27
CA GLY A 171 -11.00 13.81 -2.31
C GLY A 171 -11.32 12.63 -1.40
N GLY A 172 -12.23 12.85 -0.46
CA GLY A 172 -12.74 11.82 0.44
C GLY A 172 -11.68 11.13 1.28
N TYR A 173 -11.89 9.85 1.52
CA TYR A 173 -10.97 9.02 2.29
C TYR A 173 -9.65 8.74 1.56
N LEU A 174 -9.59 8.93 0.27
CA LEU A 174 -8.33 8.87 -0.50
C LEU A 174 -7.45 10.07 -0.20
N GLY A 175 -8.06 11.08 0.38
CA GLY A 175 -7.40 12.24 0.89
C GLY A 175 -7.12 13.29 -0.17
N GLU A 176 -6.90 14.44 0.34
CA GLU A 176 -6.51 15.61 -0.42
C GLU A 176 -5.06 15.49 -0.90
N ASP A 177 -4.27 14.69 -0.19
CA ASP A 177 -2.90 14.39 -0.55
C ASP A 177 -2.42 13.10 0.16
N VAL A 178 -1.21 12.70 -0.12
CA VAL A 178 -0.59 11.46 0.37
C VAL A 178 -0.58 11.33 1.90
N ASP A 179 -0.45 12.42 2.62
CA ASP A 179 -0.46 12.43 4.08
C ASP A 179 -1.86 12.22 4.69
N VAL A 180 -2.93 12.50 3.93
CA VAL A 180 -4.30 12.16 4.33
C VAL A 180 -4.57 10.68 4.08
N LEU A 181 -4.06 10.12 2.99
CA LEU A 181 -4.10 8.67 2.78
C LEU A 181 -3.33 7.93 3.88
N TYR A 182 -2.18 8.47 4.29
CA TYR A 182 -1.44 7.96 5.45
C TYR A 182 -2.33 7.91 6.70
N ASP A 183 -3.03 8.98 7.05
CA ASP A 183 -3.94 9.01 8.20
C ASP A 183 -5.04 7.95 8.08
N PHE A 184 -5.55 7.76 6.87
CA PHE A 184 -6.62 6.81 6.61
C PHE A 184 -6.20 5.36 6.84
N ILE A 185 -4.98 4.99 6.47
CA ILE A 185 -4.46 3.61 6.60
C ILE A 185 -3.75 3.36 7.93
N HIS A 186 -3.28 4.40 8.61
CA HIS A 186 -2.52 4.25 9.85
C HIS A 186 -3.43 3.82 11.00
N SER A 187 -3.58 2.52 11.16
CA SER A 187 -4.51 1.91 12.10
C SER A 187 -3.87 1.46 13.42
N ASN A 188 -2.54 1.44 13.54
CA ASN A 188 -1.87 1.05 14.77
C ASN A 188 -1.78 2.23 15.76
N PRO A 189 -2.55 2.23 16.87
CA PRO A 189 -2.57 3.36 17.79
C PRO A 189 -1.29 3.51 18.63
N ASP A 190 -0.50 2.45 18.80
CA ASP A 190 0.65 2.47 19.71
C ASP A 190 1.82 3.28 19.18
N ASN A 191 1.94 3.43 17.87
CA ASN A 191 3.03 4.16 17.24
C ASN A 191 2.56 5.44 16.52
N CYS A 192 1.29 5.83 16.67
CA CYS A 192 0.71 6.94 15.94
C CYS A 192 1.49 8.24 16.17
N GLU A 193 1.71 8.62 17.42
CA GLU A 193 2.41 9.87 17.75
C GLU A 193 3.84 9.88 17.22
N TYR A 194 4.53 8.76 17.38
CA TYR A 194 5.89 8.58 16.86
C TYR A 194 5.90 8.73 15.33
N CYS A 195 5.10 7.94 14.62
CA CYS A 195 5.08 7.96 13.16
C CYS A 195 4.58 9.28 12.59
N ASP A 196 3.61 9.92 13.23
CA ASP A 196 3.15 11.26 12.83
C ASP A 196 4.26 12.30 12.96
N SER A 197 5.11 12.17 13.96
CA SER A 197 6.26 13.07 14.15
C SER A 197 7.37 12.80 13.14
N VAL A 198 7.89 11.57 13.13
CA VAL A 198 9.12 11.24 12.40
C VAL A 198 8.90 11.02 10.91
N TYR A 199 7.67 10.69 10.50
CA TYR A 199 7.40 10.38 9.10
C TYR A 199 6.37 11.33 8.47
N LYS A 200 5.15 11.44 9.01
CA LYS A 200 4.12 12.28 8.40
C LYS A 200 4.56 13.73 8.30
N ARG A 201 4.91 14.36 9.43
CA ARG A 201 5.32 15.78 9.47
C ARG A 201 6.69 16.01 8.85
N SER A 202 7.68 15.20 9.26
CA SER A 202 9.08 15.46 8.90
C SER A 202 9.47 15.01 7.49
N VAL A 203 8.72 14.07 6.89
CA VAL A 203 8.99 13.55 5.56
C VAL A 203 7.88 13.90 4.59
N MET A 204 6.66 13.39 4.81
CA MET A 204 5.58 13.59 3.84
C MET A 204 5.27 15.06 3.63
N GLN A 205 4.83 15.74 4.70
CA GLN A 205 4.39 17.13 4.62
C GLN A 205 5.52 18.11 4.28
N ALA A 206 6.76 17.75 4.61
CA ALA A 206 7.92 18.57 4.27
C ALA A 206 8.38 18.41 2.81
N ARG A 207 8.09 17.28 2.14
CA ARG A 207 8.72 16.94 0.86
C ARG A 207 7.76 16.66 -0.29
N HIS A 208 6.45 16.50 -0.05
CA HIS A 208 5.47 16.22 -1.10
C HIS A 208 5.20 17.40 -2.05
N ASP A 209 5.70 18.57 -1.69
CA ASP A 209 5.68 19.80 -2.46
C ASP A 209 4.34 20.12 -3.14
N ARG A 210 3.41 20.65 -2.36
CA ARG A 210 2.14 21.12 -2.90
C ARG A 210 2.27 22.43 -3.69
N ARG A 211 3.33 23.19 -3.46
CA ARG A 211 3.47 24.51 -4.05
C ARG A 211 3.85 24.46 -5.54
N SER A 212 4.92 23.73 -5.85
CA SER A 212 5.29 23.58 -7.27
C SER A 212 4.47 22.49 -7.97
N GLY A 213 4.06 21.46 -7.23
CA GLY A 213 3.43 20.28 -7.80
C GLY A 213 4.36 19.43 -8.66
N ASP A 214 5.66 19.72 -8.66
CA ASP A 214 6.64 19.09 -9.53
C ASP A 214 7.02 17.67 -9.04
N TYR A 215 7.50 16.87 -9.99
CA TYR A 215 8.11 15.59 -9.70
C TYR A 215 9.48 15.79 -9.04
N ASN A 216 9.65 15.24 -7.85
CA ASN A 216 10.88 15.32 -7.07
C ASN A 216 11.26 13.96 -6.48
N GLU A 217 12.34 13.89 -5.70
CA GLU A 217 12.81 12.65 -5.09
C GLU A 217 11.76 11.96 -4.19
N PHE A 218 10.89 12.72 -3.51
CA PHE A 218 9.83 12.16 -2.70
C PHE A 218 8.84 11.34 -3.56
N TRP A 219 8.50 11.85 -4.74
CA TRP A 219 7.63 11.18 -5.68
C TRP A 219 8.35 10.06 -6.44
N ALA A 220 9.63 10.27 -6.77
CA ALA A 220 10.45 9.25 -7.44
C ALA A 220 10.55 7.96 -6.61
N GLU A 221 10.65 8.07 -5.28
CA GLU A 221 10.63 6.92 -4.36
C GLU A 221 9.30 6.14 -4.42
N ARG A 222 8.21 6.82 -4.78
CA ARG A 222 6.83 6.31 -4.85
C ARG A 222 6.35 6.02 -6.26
N ASP A 223 7.29 5.97 -7.19
CA ASP A 223 7.04 5.63 -8.58
C ASP A 223 7.66 4.27 -8.87
N LEU A 224 6.81 3.25 -8.90
CA LEU A 224 7.24 1.86 -9.07
C LEU A 224 7.88 1.60 -10.44
N MET A 225 7.62 2.45 -11.43
CA MET A 225 8.22 2.32 -12.74
C MET A 225 9.75 2.53 -12.73
N ASN A 226 10.26 3.22 -11.70
CA ASN A 226 11.69 3.37 -11.49
C ASN A 226 12.41 2.07 -11.02
N TYR A 227 11.67 1.00 -10.75
CA TYR A 227 12.18 -0.23 -10.13
C TYR A 227 11.81 -1.50 -10.90
N VAL A 228 11.50 -1.41 -12.19
CA VAL A 228 10.99 -2.56 -12.96
C VAL A 228 12.08 -3.47 -13.55
N ASP A 229 13.35 -3.12 -13.45
CA ASP A 229 14.45 -3.85 -14.07
C ASP A 229 14.54 -5.32 -13.63
N ASP A 230 14.24 -5.59 -12.37
CA ASP A 230 14.27 -6.94 -11.77
C ASP A 230 12.91 -7.67 -11.83
N PHE A 231 11.94 -7.10 -12.51
CA PHE A 231 10.59 -7.66 -12.60
C PHE A 231 10.59 -9.01 -13.37
N ARG A 232 10.10 -10.09 -12.73
CA ARG A 232 10.13 -11.45 -13.29
C ARG A 232 8.78 -12.15 -13.26
N ALA A 233 7.85 -11.71 -12.41
CA ALA A 233 6.56 -12.36 -12.23
C ALA A 233 5.68 -12.25 -13.49
N ALA A 234 5.03 -13.34 -13.86
CA ALA A 234 3.99 -13.29 -14.89
C ALA A 234 2.85 -12.36 -14.42
N THR A 235 2.40 -11.48 -15.28
CA THR A 235 1.46 -10.42 -14.89
C THR A 235 0.20 -10.46 -15.73
N LEU A 236 -0.95 -10.57 -15.04
CA LEU A 236 -2.26 -10.27 -15.61
C LEU A 236 -2.79 -8.99 -14.98
N MET A 237 -2.60 -7.87 -15.66
CA MET A 237 -3.08 -6.58 -15.18
C MET A 237 -4.51 -6.33 -15.65
N ALA A 238 -5.40 -5.97 -14.71
CA ALA A 238 -6.74 -5.53 -15.02
C ALA A 238 -6.92 -4.06 -14.61
N HIS A 239 -7.42 -3.23 -15.54
CA HIS A 239 -7.65 -1.81 -15.27
C HIS A 239 -8.87 -1.32 -16.05
N ARG A 240 -9.63 -0.41 -15.47
CA ARG A 240 -10.75 0.23 -16.15
C ARG A 240 -10.30 1.50 -16.84
N PHE A 241 -10.71 1.69 -18.09
CA PHE A 241 -10.40 2.94 -18.83
C PHE A 241 -11.01 4.20 -18.21
N ASN A 242 -12.09 4.07 -17.47
CA ASN A 242 -12.77 5.17 -16.80
C ASN A 242 -12.49 5.23 -15.29
N ASP A 243 -11.37 4.68 -14.85
CA ASP A 243 -10.93 4.85 -13.48
C ASP A 243 -10.49 6.30 -13.30
N TRP A 244 -11.23 7.04 -12.49
CA TRP A 244 -11.04 8.47 -12.36
C TRP A 244 -9.96 8.86 -11.35
N ASN A 245 -9.63 7.97 -10.41
CA ASN A 245 -8.66 8.25 -9.36
C ASN A 245 -7.34 7.50 -9.56
N VAL A 246 -7.39 6.22 -9.87
CA VAL A 246 -6.19 5.47 -10.22
C VAL A 246 -5.97 5.61 -11.71
N MET A 247 -5.19 6.60 -12.09
CA MET A 247 -4.89 6.83 -13.51
C MET A 247 -4.13 5.65 -14.08
N ILE A 248 -4.41 5.36 -15.34
CA ILE A 248 -3.78 4.25 -16.05
C ILE A 248 -2.28 4.50 -16.10
N SER A 249 -1.55 3.74 -15.32
CA SER A 249 -0.08 3.68 -15.36
C SER A 249 0.32 2.48 -16.22
N GLN A 250 0.10 2.58 -17.51
CA GLN A 250 0.41 1.51 -18.45
C GLN A 250 1.63 1.83 -19.27
#